data_3f2f21fae99c7301b87e75bb6d51bb23
#
_entry.id   3f2f21fae99c7301b87e75bb6d51bb23
#
_cell.length_a   1.000
_cell.length_b   1.000
_cell.length_c   1.000
_cell.angle_alpha   90.00
_cell.angle_beta   90.00
_cell.angle_gamma   90.00
#
_symmetry.space_group_name_H-M   'P 1'
#
loop_
_entity.id
_entity.type
_entity.pdbx_description
1 polymer ?
#
loop_
_entity_poly.entity_id
_entity_poly.type
_entity_poly.pdbx_seq_one_letter_code
_entity_poly.pdbx_strand_id
1 'polypeptide(L)'
;SYVGRPEELTGSDLIIIPGTKNTMGDLKWLRQNGLEAVITRMAGKGTPVIGVCGGFQMLGTSLDDPHGVEEGGTMRGMELLPIRTIFAKKKTRTRVSGTARFSEAGEPAAISGYEIHMGETIRDGGRNFSEICCSDGTGRHTADTKEDGCVYKNVFGTYVHGVFDTEEMQTAVRNFLAKQKGVRPEDYETGTTFSMAKYKEEQYDKMAKIIRENLDMDMIYRILERKDVK
;
A
#
# COMPACT_ATOMS: atom_id res chain seq x y z
N SER A 1 14.91 -1.27 -2.60
CA SER A 1 15.43 -2.48 -1.93
C SER A 1 14.62 -2.77 -0.68
N TYR A 2 14.52 -4.05 -0.31
CA TYR A 2 13.99 -4.44 1.00
C TYR A 2 15.10 -4.31 2.03
N VAL A 3 14.74 -3.84 3.24
CA VAL A 3 15.66 -3.63 4.35
C VAL A 3 15.21 -4.41 5.58
N GLY A 4 16.14 -5.05 6.25
CA GLY A 4 15.93 -5.79 7.49
C GLY A 4 16.72 -5.25 8.68
N ARG A 5 17.62 -4.28 8.44
CA ARG A 5 18.50 -3.70 9.47
C ARG A 5 18.52 -2.18 9.39
N PRO A 6 18.66 -1.49 10.54
CA PRO A 6 18.65 -0.02 10.62
C PRO A 6 19.68 0.68 9.72
N GLU A 7 20.85 0.09 9.54
CA GLU A 7 21.94 0.67 8.76
C GLU A 7 21.58 0.78 7.27
N GLU A 8 20.75 -0.13 6.79
CA GLU A 8 20.33 -0.20 5.39
C GLU A 8 19.36 0.93 5.00
N LEU A 9 18.74 1.60 5.99
CA LEU A 9 17.88 2.78 5.76
C LEU A 9 18.67 4.06 5.51
N THR A 10 19.97 4.09 5.82
CA THR A 10 20.76 5.30 5.71
C THR A 10 20.84 5.79 4.26
N GLY A 11 20.49 7.06 4.06
CA GLY A 11 20.52 7.69 2.73
C GLY A 11 19.30 7.41 1.86
N SER A 12 18.27 6.73 2.39
CA SER A 12 17.01 6.52 1.66
C SER A 12 16.26 7.82 1.43
N ASP A 13 15.78 8.01 0.22
CA ASP A 13 14.99 9.18 -0.19
C ASP A 13 13.51 9.05 0.15
N LEU A 14 13.06 7.81 0.32
CA LEU A 14 11.69 7.44 0.67
C LEU A 14 11.74 6.13 1.47
N ILE A 15 10.93 6.06 2.52
CA ILE A 15 10.71 4.84 3.28
C ILE A 15 9.28 4.37 3.02
N ILE A 16 9.11 3.10 2.65
CA ILE A 16 7.79 2.49 2.49
C ILE A 16 7.64 1.37 3.53
N ILE A 17 6.59 1.47 4.36
CA ILE A 17 6.20 0.40 5.28
C ILE A 17 5.04 -0.35 4.62
N PRO A 18 5.27 -1.61 4.20
CA PRO A 18 4.27 -2.36 3.44
C PRO A 18 3.11 -2.84 4.30
N GLY A 19 2.09 -3.38 3.64
CA GLY A 19 1.03 -4.12 4.31
C GLY A 19 1.51 -5.43 4.90
N THR A 20 0.84 -5.86 5.97
CA THR A 20 1.16 -7.08 6.71
C THR A 20 -0.10 -7.81 7.15
N LYS A 21 0.06 -9.04 7.61
CA LYS A 21 -1.01 -9.85 8.20
C LYS A 21 -1.14 -9.71 9.72
N ASN A 22 -0.07 -9.33 10.39
CA ASN A 22 -0.03 -9.13 11.84
C ASN A 22 0.64 -7.79 12.13
N THR A 23 -0.16 -6.74 12.12
CA THR A 23 0.31 -5.36 12.29
C THR A 23 1.01 -5.15 13.63
N MET A 24 0.42 -5.67 14.71
CA MET A 24 0.98 -5.51 16.06
C MET A 24 2.27 -6.31 16.23
N GLY A 25 2.32 -7.54 15.72
CA GLY A 25 3.53 -8.38 15.76
C GLY A 25 4.68 -7.79 14.96
N ASP A 26 4.40 -7.29 13.76
CA ASP A 26 5.43 -6.69 12.91
C ASP A 26 5.92 -5.33 13.45
N LEU A 27 5.04 -4.54 14.09
CA LEU A 27 5.48 -3.33 14.78
C LEU A 27 6.39 -3.65 15.97
N LYS A 28 6.09 -4.71 16.74
CA LYS A 28 7.01 -5.19 17.80
C LYS A 28 8.36 -5.58 17.22
N TRP A 29 8.36 -6.28 16.09
CA TRP A 29 9.58 -6.69 15.41
C TRP A 29 10.39 -5.47 14.95
N LEU A 30 9.77 -4.45 14.35
CA LEU A 30 10.44 -3.20 13.96
C LEU A 30 11.09 -2.50 15.17
N ARG A 31 10.41 -2.48 16.34
CA ARG A 31 10.94 -1.93 17.61
C ARG A 31 12.14 -2.70 18.11
N GLN A 32 12.03 -4.01 18.19
CA GLN A 32 13.07 -4.88 18.72
C GLN A 32 14.34 -4.84 17.88
N ASN A 33 14.19 -4.65 16.56
CA ASN A 33 15.31 -4.55 15.63
C ASN A 33 15.81 -3.11 15.41
N GLY A 34 15.28 -2.12 16.11
CA GLY A 34 15.70 -0.73 16.04
C GLY A 34 15.26 0.04 14.78
N LEU A 35 14.51 -0.59 13.89
CA LEU A 35 14.04 0.02 12.64
C LEU A 35 13.04 1.16 12.91
N GLU A 36 12.10 0.99 13.86
CA GLU A 36 11.17 2.03 14.26
C GLU A 36 11.88 3.33 14.66
N ALA A 37 12.92 3.24 15.49
CA ALA A 37 13.67 4.41 15.94
C ALA A 37 14.37 5.15 14.80
N VAL A 38 14.90 4.40 13.81
CA VAL A 38 15.55 4.99 12.63
C VAL A 38 14.51 5.62 11.72
N ILE A 39 13.38 4.95 11.45
CA ILE A 39 12.27 5.48 10.64
C ILE A 39 11.76 6.78 11.23
N THR A 40 11.45 6.80 12.53
CA THR A 40 10.96 8.00 13.24
C THR A 40 11.96 9.15 13.18
N ARG A 41 13.25 8.86 13.41
CA ARG A 41 14.32 9.86 13.30
C ARG A 41 14.44 10.42 11.88
N MET A 42 14.38 9.58 10.84
CA MET A 42 14.47 10.00 9.43
C MET A 42 13.23 10.81 9.03
N ALA A 43 12.04 10.38 9.43
CA ALA A 43 10.81 11.15 9.25
C ALA A 43 10.92 12.55 9.88
N GLY A 44 11.44 12.64 11.10
CA GLY A 44 11.69 13.91 11.79
C GLY A 44 12.72 14.82 11.09
N LYS A 45 13.59 14.26 10.25
CA LYS A 45 14.54 15.00 9.41
C LYS A 45 13.98 15.36 8.02
N GLY A 46 12.75 15.00 7.73
CA GLY A 46 12.08 15.33 6.48
C GLY A 46 12.08 14.20 5.43
N THR A 47 12.68 13.04 5.70
CA THR A 47 12.57 11.89 4.80
C THR A 47 11.11 11.45 4.71
N PRO A 48 10.50 11.38 3.51
CA PRO A 48 9.13 10.92 3.34
C PRO A 48 8.96 9.47 3.80
N VAL A 49 7.82 9.21 4.46
CA VAL A 49 7.42 7.86 4.87
C VAL A 49 6.02 7.58 4.34
N ILE A 50 5.84 6.45 3.68
CA ILE A 50 4.54 5.99 3.17
C ILE A 50 4.20 4.65 3.83
N GLY A 51 3.06 4.59 4.52
CA GLY A 51 2.51 3.34 5.05
C GLY A 51 1.37 2.81 4.19
N VAL A 52 1.37 1.51 3.92
CA VAL A 52 0.30 0.83 3.17
C VAL A 52 -0.38 -0.18 4.09
N CYS A 53 -1.69 -0.11 4.25
CA CYS A 53 -2.51 -1.05 5.02
C CYS A 53 -1.97 -1.21 6.47
N GLY A 54 -1.43 -2.36 6.86
CA GLY A 54 -0.79 -2.54 8.17
C GLY A 54 0.31 -1.53 8.44
N GLY A 55 1.13 -1.20 7.43
CA GLY A 55 2.14 -0.15 7.55
C GLY A 55 1.54 1.25 7.83
N PHE A 56 0.37 1.55 7.24
CA PHE A 56 -0.36 2.77 7.54
C PHE A 56 -0.86 2.78 9.00
N GLN A 57 -1.40 1.66 9.47
CA GLN A 57 -1.86 1.51 10.85
C GLN A 57 -0.72 1.68 11.86
N MET A 58 0.46 1.12 11.58
CA MET A 58 1.65 1.25 12.43
C MET A 58 2.11 2.70 12.63
N LEU A 59 1.91 3.56 11.63
CA LEU A 59 2.29 4.98 11.67
C LEU A 59 1.43 5.79 12.64
N GLY A 60 0.28 5.26 13.09
CA GLY A 60 -0.67 5.93 13.98
C GLY A 60 -0.18 6.11 15.40
N THR A 61 -1.06 6.65 16.25
CA THR A 61 -0.83 6.86 17.67
C THR A 61 -1.10 5.60 18.50
N SER A 62 -2.15 4.84 18.14
CA SER A 62 -2.49 3.58 18.80
C SER A 62 -3.08 2.53 17.86
N LEU A 63 -2.89 1.29 18.25
CA LEU A 63 -3.47 0.09 17.68
C LEU A 63 -4.23 -0.62 18.79
N ASP A 64 -5.55 -0.71 18.67
CA ASP A 64 -6.43 -1.29 19.68
C ASP A 64 -7.06 -2.56 19.14
N ASP A 65 -6.82 -3.70 19.79
CA ASP A 65 -7.38 -5.00 19.40
C ASP A 65 -8.24 -5.59 20.53
N PRO A 66 -9.45 -5.04 20.74
CA PRO A 66 -10.32 -5.47 21.81
C PRO A 66 -10.88 -6.88 21.65
N HIS A 67 -10.73 -7.47 20.46
CA HIS A 67 -11.30 -8.76 20.12
C HIS A 67 -10.28 -9.86 19.89
N GLY A 68 -8.98 -9.57 20.03
CA GLY A 68 -7.91 -10.55 19.75
C GLY A 68 -7.90 -10.99 18.30
N VAL A 69 -8.10 -10.06 17.38
CA VAL A 69 -8.06 -10.32 15.93
C VAL A 69 -6.61 -10.61 15.48
N GLU A 70 -5.67 -9.93 16.12
CA GLU A 70 -4.22 -10.15 15.96
C GLU A 70 -3.62 -10.66 17.28
N GLU A 71 -3.17 -9.77 18.16
CA GLU A 71 -2.50 -10.14 19.42
C GLU A 71 -3.31 -9.78 20.68
N GLY A 72 -4.39 -9.01 20.51
CA GLY A 72 -5.20 -8.48 21.60
C GLY A 72 -4.56 -7.32 22.35
N GLY A 73 -5.40 -6.59 23.09
CA GLY A 73 -4.98 -5.43 23.88
C GLY A 73 -4.71 -4.18 23.07
N THR A 74 -3.92 -3.28 23.63
CA THR A 74 -3.60 -1.97 23.03
C THR A 74 -2.10 -1.82 22.90
N MET A 75 -1.65 -1.29 21.76
CA MET A 75 -0.26 -1.00 21.46
C MET A 75 -0.11 0.44 20.97
N ARG A 76 0.91 1.13 21.44
CA ARG A 76 1.33 2.43 20.92
C ARG A 76 1.88 2.24 19.50
N GLY A 77 1.45 3.08 18.53
CA GLY A 77 2.02 3.16 17.19
C GLY A 77 3.33 3.94 17.14
N MET A 78 3.77 4.31 15.94
CA MET A 78 4.98 5.13 15.72
C MET A 78 4.75 6.62 15.96
N GLU A 79 3.50 7.07 16.13
CA GLU A 79 3.07 8.47 16.36
C GLU A 79 3.52 9.44 15.25
N LEU A 80 3.63 8.97 14.04
CA LEU A 80 3.98 9.76 12.87
C LEU A 80 2.75 10.33 12.14
N LEU A 81 1.59 9.68 12.29
CA LEU A 81 0.30 10.15 11.79
C LEU A 81 -0.69 10.34 12.94
N PRO A 82 -1.53 11.38 12.91
CA PRO A 82 -2.58 11.61 13.90
C PRO A 82 -3.80 10.71 13.61
N ILE A 83 -3.60 9.42 13.72
CA ILE A 83 -4.61 8.39 13.52
C ILE A 83 -4.53 7.35 14.65
N ARG A 84 -5.65 6.68 14.90
CA ARG A 84 -5.73 5.49 15.76
C ARG A 84 -6.54 4.42 15.06
N THR A 85 -6.14 3.17 15.22
CA THR A 85 -6.79 2.02 14.59
C THR A 85 -7.40 1.11 15.63
N ILE A 86 -8.66 0.72 15.43
CA ILE A 86 -9.37 -0.27 16.24
C ILE A 86 -9.63 -1.49 15.35
N PHE A 87 -9.02 -2.63 15.69
CA PHE A 87 -9.23 -3.87 14.94
C PHE A 87 -10.63 -4.42 15.16
N ALA A 88 -11.26 -4.86 14.08
CA ALA A 88 -12.61 -5.42 14.10
C ALA A 88 -12.62 -6.78 13.38
N LYS A 89 -13.55 -7.65 13.77
CA LYS A 89 -13.70 -8.99 13.14
C LYS A 89 -14.16 -8.92 11.69
N LYS A 90 -14.79 -7.80 11.29
CA LYS A 90 -15.26 -7.60 9.92
C LYS A 90 -14.09 -7.20 9.03
N LYS A 91 -13.89 -7.95 7.95
CA LYS A 91 -12.88 -7.67 6.93
C LYS A 91 -13.48 -6.87 5.79
N THR A 92 -12.87 -5.74 5.45
CA THR A 92 -13.13 -5.03 4.22
C THR A 92 -12.32 -5.70 3.11
N ARG A 93 -12.96 -5.96 1.96
CA ARG A 93 -12.31 -6.46 0.75
C ARG A 93 -13.06 -5.93 -0.46
N THR A 94 -12.49 -4.93 -1.11
CA THR A 94 -13.11 -4.32 -2.29
C THR A 94 -12.05 -3.85 -3.29
N ARG A 95 -12.41 -3.84 -4.56
CA ARG A 95 -11.61 -3.18 -5.60
C ARG A 95 -11.93 -1.70 -5.56
N VAL A 96 -10.90 -0.86 -5.67
CA VAL A 96 -11.05 0.59 -5.62
C VAL A 96 -10.27 1.25 -6.75
N SER A 97 -10.75 2.41 -7.16
CA SER A 97 -10.01 3.36 -7.99
C SER A 97 -10.27 4.77 -7.49
N GLY A 98 -9.42 5.70 -7.85
CA GLY A 98 -9.55 7.08 -7.40
C GLY A 98 -8.32 7.91 -7.71
N THR A 99 -8.09 8.91 -6.88
CA THR A 99 -6.91 9.78 -7.01
C THR A 99 -6.24 10.03 -5.67
N ALA A 100 -4.92 10.22 -5.69
CA ALA A 100 -4.13 10.57 -4.52
C ALA A 100 -3.26 11.80 -4.76
N ARG A 101 -2.90 12.52 -3.68
CA ARG A 101 -2.09 13.75 -3.74
C ARG A 101 -1.02 13.78 -2.67
N PHE A 102 0.22 14.07 -3.07
CA PHE A 102 1.32 14.30 -2.13
C PHE A 102 1.29 15.68 -1.47
N SER A 103 0.71 16.69 -2.13
CA SER A 103 0.51 18.03 -1.55
C SER A 103 -0.86 18.57 -1.95
N GLU A 104 -1.37 19.55 -1.19
CA GLU A 104 -2.67 20.19 -1.50
C GLU A 104 -2.70 20.87 -2.88
N ALA A 105 -1.60 21.52 -3.25
CA ALA A 105 -1.43 22.16 -4.56
C ALA A 105 -0.91 21.20 -5.64
N GLY A 106 -0.71 19.91 -5.32
CA GLY A 106 -0.22 18.91 -6.28
C GLY A 106 -1.32 18.40 -7.19
N GLU A 107 -0.94 18.06 -8.41
CA GLU A 107 -1.84 17.38 -9.33
C GLU A 107 -2.25 16.01 -8.76
N PRO A 108 -3.54 15.65 -8.88
CA PRO A 108 -4.00 14.34 -8.47
C PRO A 108 -3.44 13.24 -9.39
N ALA A 109 -2.89 12.20 -8.81
CA ALA A 109 -2.45 11.03 -9.55
C ALA A 109 -3.52 9.92 -9.46
N ALA A 110 -3.87 9.32 -10.59
CA ALA A 110 -4.79 8.20 -10.62
C ALA A 110 -4.21 7.01 -9.86
N ILE A 111 -5.06 6.34 -9.09
CA ILE A 111 -4.73 5.10 -8.37
C ILE A 111 -5.79 4.05 -8.64
N SER A 112 -5.37 2.79 -8.66
CA SER A 112 -6.29 1.66 -8.67
C SER A 112 -5.68 0.49 -7.89
N GLY A 113 -6.54 -0.29 -7.24
CA GLY A 113 -6.04 -1.39 -6.42
C GLY A 113 -7.13 -2.06 -5.62
N TYR A 114 -6.75 -2.49 -4.43
CA TYR A 114 -7.64 -3.19 -3.52
C TYR A 114 -7.54 -2.57 -2.12
N GLU A 115 -8.67 -2.39 -1.49
CA GLU A 115 -8.77 -2.12 -0.07
C GLU A 115 -9.02 -3.44 0.66
N ILE A 116 -8.05 -3.90 1.44
CA ILE A 116 -8.13 -5.17 2.17
C ILE A 116 -7.57 -4.96 3.56
N HIS A 117 -8.43 -4.75 4.55
CA HIS A 117 -8.00 -4.57 5.94
C HIS A 117 -9.04 -5.07 6.94
N MET A 118 -8.61 -5.22 8.18
CA MET A 118 -9.45 -5.41 9.34
C MET A 118 -9.31 -4.20 10.25
N GLY A 119 -10.44 -3.77 10.83
CA GLY A 119 -10.47 -2.61 11.70
C GLY A 119 -10.85 -1.30 11.00
N GLU A 120 -11.05 -0.31 11.83
CA GLU A 120 -11.42 1.05 11.48
C GLU A 120 -10.32 2.01 11.94
N THR A 121 -9.90 2.90 11.05
CA THR A 121 -8.94 3.95 11.38
C THR A 121 -9.65 5.27 11.50
N ILE A 122 -9.51 5.90 12.67
CA ILE A 122 -10.04 7.21 12.99
C ILE A 122 -8.92 8.22 12.79
N ARG A 123 -9.18 9.24 12.00
CA ARG A 123 -8.26 10.35 11.73
C ARG A 123 -8.58 11.51 12.68
N ASP A 124 -7.66 11.81 13.58
CA ASP A 124 -7.77 12.88 14.57
C ASP A 124 -7.13 14.19 14.07
N GLY A 125 -6.55 14.20 12.85
CA GLY A 125 -5.93 15.36 12.22
C GLY A 125 -5.29 15.02 10.89
N GLY A 126 -4.59 16.01 10.27
CA GLY A 126 -4.06 15.84 8.92
C GLY A 126 -5.16 15.93 7.85
N ARG A 127 -4.84 15.56 6.61
CA ARG A 127 -5.79 15.44 5.50
C ARG A 127 -5.83 14.03 4.95
N ASN A 128 -6.84 13.69 4.16
CA ASN A 128 -6.85 12.45 3.40
C ASN A 128 -5.68 12.41 2.40
N PHE A 129 -5.18 11.22 2.14
CA PHE A 129 -4.17 10.98 1.09
C PHE A 129 -4.84 10.80 -0.26
N SER A 130 -5.95 10.09 -0.30
CA SER A 130 -6.68 9.76 -1.51
C SER A 130 -8.19 9.91 -1.35
N GLU A 131 -8.86 10.02 -2.50
CA GLU A 131 -10.31 9.89 -2.65
C GLU A 131 -10.55 8.69 -3.55
N ILE A 132 -11.30 7.71 -3.06
CA ILE A 132 -11.52 6.44 -3.74
C ILE A 132 -13.00 6.13 -3.89
N CYS A 133 -13.36 5.45 -4.97
CA CYS A 133 -14.66 4.84 -5.17
C CYS A 133 -14.52 3.30 -5.22
N CYS A 134 -15.52 2.62 -4.69
CA CYS A 134 -15.58 1.17 -4.72
C CYS A 134 -16.11 0.69 -6.09
N SER A 135 -15.58 -0.44 -6.58
CA SER A 135 -16.13 -1.15 -7.72
C SER A 135 -16.99 -2.31 -7.23
N ASP A 136 -18.17 -2.48 -7.80
CA ASP A 136 -19.14 -3.53 -7.46
C ASP A 136 -18.78 -4.93 -8.00
N GLY A 137 -17.54 -5.12 -8.46
CA GLY A 137 -17.08 -6.38 -9.05
C GLY A 137 -17.51 -6.60 -10.50
N THR A 138 -18.45 -5.82 -11.04
CA THR A 138 -18.81 -5.81 -12.47
C THR A 138 -17.99 -4.79 -13.26
N GLY A 139 -17.07 -4.07 -12.58
CA GLY A 139 -16.30 -2.98 -13.15
C GLY A 139 -17.03 -1.63 -13.16
N ARG A 140 -18.26 -1.57 -12.64
CA ARG A 140 -18.96 -0.30 -12.43
C ARG A 140 -18.51 0.31 -11.11
N HIS A 141 -18.15 1.59 -11.17
CA HIS A 141 -17.86 2.36 -9.97
C HIS A 141 -19.16 2.79 -9.30
N THR A 142 -19.22 2.67 -7.97
CA THR A 142 -20.29 3.31 -7.21
C THR A 142 -20.11 4.82 -7.32
N ALA A 143 -21.23 5.55 -7.36
CA ALA A 143 -21.19 7.01 -7.45
C ALA A 143 -20.60 7.67 -6.19
N ASP A 144 -20.51 6.92 -5.09
CA ASP A 144 -20.05 7.41 -3.80
C ASP A 144 -18.54 7.31 -3.70
N THR A 145 -17.89 8.46 -3.60
CA THR A 145 -16.47 8.58 -3.23
C THR A 145 -16.32 8.63 -1.72
N LYS A 146 -15.25 8.05 -1.20
CA LYS A 146 -14.84 8.18 0.20
C LYS A 146 -13.40 8.64 0.32
N GLU A 147 -13.11 9.32 1.40
CA GLU A 147 -11.73 9.65 1.77
C GLU A 147 -11.00 8.38 2.22
N ASP A 148 -9.72 8.27 1.86
CA ASP A 148 -8.83 7.22 2.31
C ASP A 148 -7.50 7.78 2.78
N GLY A 149 -6.96 7.14 3.80
CA GLY A 149 -5.63 7.40 4.30
C GLY A 149 -5.49 8.68 5.12
N CYS A 150 -4.24 9.04 5.34
CA CYS A 150 -3.86 10.25 6.08
C CYS A 150 -2.55 10.82 5.55
N VAL A 151 -2.44 12.15 5.53
CA VAL A 151 -1.19 12.87 5.31
C VAL A 151 -0.98 13.82 6.47
N TYR A 152 0.20 13.75 7.06
CA TYR A 152 0.65 14.69 8.07
C TYR A 152 2.13 14.97 7.89
N LYS A 153 2.49 16.23 7.64
CA LYS A 153 3.86 16.64 7.27
C LYS A 153 4.37 15.86 6.04
N ASN A 154 5.45 15.12 6.19
CA ASN A 154 6.09 14.27 5.18
C ASN A 154 5.72 12.78 5.31
N VAL A 155 4.68 12.47 6.08
CA VAL A 155 4.23 11.10 6.31
C VAL A 155 2.86 10.90 5.66
N PHE A 156 2.74 9.78 4.95
CA PHE A 156 1.58 9.43 4.14
C PHE A 156 1.13 8.00 4.49
N GLY A 157 -0.15 7.77 4.41
CA GLY A 157 -0.68 6.43 4.62
C GLY A 157 -1.95 6.19 3.82
N THR A 158 -2.20 4.95 3.41
CA THR A 158 -3.36 4.53 2.63
C THR A 158 -3.70 3.07 2.91
N TYR A 159 -4.96 2.71 2.74
CA TYR A 159 -5.39 1.31 2.71
C TYR A 159 -5.31 0.67 1.33
N VAL A 160 -5.04 1.44 0.27
CA VAL A 160 -5.02 0.94 -1.10
C VAL A 160 -3.77 0.12 -1.37
N HIS A 161 -3.92 -1.19 -1.50
CA HIS A 161 -2.89 -2.08 -2.05
C HIS A 161 -2.80 -1.86 -3.56
N GLY A 162 -1.57 -1.82 -4.09
CA GLY A 162 -1.32 -1.50 -5.50
C GLY A 162 -1.32 -0.01 -5.80
N VAL A 163 -1.26 0.86 -4.76
CA VAL A 163 -1.25 2.32 -4.90
C VAL A 163 -0.18 2.84 -5.87
N PHE A 164 0.92 2.11 -6.05
CA PHE A 164 2.02 2.46 -6.95
C PHE A 164 1.95 1.77 -8.33
N ASP A 165 0.87 1.06 -8.65
CA ASP A 165 0.78 0.25 -9.87
C ASP A 165 0.51 1.11 -11.13
N THR A 166 -0.05 2.33 -10.99
CA THR A 166 -0.34 3.23 -12.09
C THR A 166 0.89 4.07 -12.47
N GLU A 167 1.00 4.40 -13.75
CA GLU A 167 2.11 5.23 -14.26
C GLU A 167 2.03 6.67 -13.73
N GLU A 168 0.80 7.19 -13.54
CA GLU A 168 0.54 8.50 -12.97
C GLU A 168 1.07 8.59 -11.54
N MET A 169 0.81 7.58 -10.71
CA MET A 169 1.28 7.56 -9.34
C MET A 169 2.79 7.41 -9.25
N GLN A 170 3.41 6.56 -10.10
CA GLN A 170 4.86 6.43 -10.17
C GLN A 170 5.51 7.76 -10.56
N THR A 171 4.91 8.48 -11.50
CA THR A 171 5.36 9.81 -11.92
C THR A 171 5.19 10.83 -10.80
N ALA A 172 4.06 10.81 -10.10
CA ALA A 172 3.80 11.70 -8.96
C ALA A 172 4.81 11.51 -7.84
N VAL A 173 5.15 10.25 -7.50
CA VAL A 173 6.20 9.93 -6.50
C VAL A 173 7.56 10.48 -6.93
N ARG A 174 7.95 10.25 -8.18
CA ARG A 174 9.24 10.76 -8.70
C ARG A 174 9.31 12.28 -8.64
N ASN A 175 8.28 12.96 -9.12
CA ASN A 175 8.20 14.42 -9.11
C ASN A 175 8.23 14.96 -7.67
N PHE A 176 7.52 14.33 -6.75
CA PHE A 176 7.53 14.69 -5.34
C PHE A 176 8.93 14.59 -4.73
N LEU A 177 9.64 13.48 -4.96
CA LEU A 177 10.99 13.28 -4.46
C LEU A 177 12.01 14.22 -5.12
N ALA A 178 11.92 14.43 -6.43
CA ALA A 178 12.77 15.37 -7.15
C ALA A 178 12.62 16.80 -6.60
N LYS A 179 11.39 17.24 -6.37
CA LYS A 179 11.10 18.55 -5.77
C LYS A 179 11.70 18.69 -4.38
N GLN A 180 11.64 17.63 -3.55
CA GLN A 180 12.24 17.64 -2.22
C GLN A 180 13.76 17.77 -2.25
N LYS A 181 14.40 17.19 -3.26
CA LYS A 181 15.85 17.29 -3.49
C LYS A 181 16.30 18.53 -4.22
N GLY A 182 15.38 19.37 -4.69
CA GLY A 182 15.70 20.52 -5.54
C GLY A 182 16.22 20.12 -6.93
N VAL A 183 15.91 18.89 -7.38
CA VAL A 183 16.25 18.40 -8.73
C VAL A 183 15.10 18.74 -9.66
N ARG A 184 15.41 19.31 -10.84
CA ARG A 184 14.39 19.64 -11.83
C ARG A 184 13.97 18.38 -12.59
N PRO A 185 12.70 18.27 -13.03
CA PRO A 185 12.21 17.11 -13.77
C PRO A 185 13.03 16.75 -15.01
N GLU A 186 13.60 17.76 -15.68
CA GLU A 186 14.45 17.60 -16.85
C GLU A 186 15.86 17.06 -16.55
N ASP A 187 16.29 17.12 -15.30
CA ASP A 187 17.64 16.70 -14.88
C ASP A 187 17.73 15.23 -14.45
N TYR A 188 16.62 14.51 -14.41
CA TYR A 188 16.63 13.06 -14.21
C TYR A 188 16.06 12.34 -15.44
N GLU A 189 16.80 11.32 -15.88
CA GLU A 189 16.34 10.49 -16.98
C GLU A 189 14.94 9.93 -16.66
N THR A 190 13.97 10.27 -17.50
CA THR A 190 12.69 9.58 -17.53
C THR A 190 12.92 8.21 -18.13
N GLY A 191 13.51 7.31 -17.36
CA GLY A 191 13.55 5.90 -17.73
C GLY A 191 12.16 5.44 -18.13
N THR A 192 12.06 4.45 -19.00
CA THR A 192 10.78 3.85 -19.38
C THR A 192 9.95 3.58 -18.15
N THR A 193 8.79 4.24 -18.07
CA THR A 193 7.83 4.05 -16.98
C THR A 193 7.53 2.56 -16.87
N PHE A 194 7.74 1.98 -15.70
CA PHE A 194 7.45 0.57 -15.48
C PHE A 194 5.94 0.35 -15.53
N SER A 195 5.48 -0.37 -16.54
CA SER A 195 4.06 -0.71 -16.63
C SER A 195 3.78 -1.99 -15.85
N MET A 196 3.15 -1.86 -14.70
CA MET A 196 2.71 -2.99 -13.89
C MET A 196 1.72 -3.89 -14.65
N ALA A 197 0.86 -3.30 -15.49
CA ALA A 197 -0.09 -4.05 -16.30
C ALA A 197 0.66 -4.97 -17.29
N LYS A 198 1.62 -4.44 -18.04
CA LYS A 198 2.44 -5.23 -18.97
C LYS A 198 3.23 -6.31 -18.24
N TYR A 199 3.83 -5.98 -17.12
CA TYR A 199 4.55 -6.96 -16.28
C TYR A 199 3.64 -8.10 -15.83
N LYS A 200 2.41 -7.80 -15.35
CA LYS A 200 1.43 -8.81 -14.95
C LYS A 200 1.07 -9.75 -16.11
N GLU A 201 0.78 -9.20 -17.28
CA GLU A 201 0.50 -10.01 -18.48
C GLU A 201 1.65 -10.94 -18.83
N GLU A 202 2.88 -10.43 -18.84
CA GLU A 202 4.07 -11.27 -19.08
C GLU A 202 4.24 -12.40 -18.05
N GLN A 203 3.90 -12.14 -16.76
CA GLN A 203 3.94 -13.18 -15.74
C GLN A 203 2.80 -14.20 -15.90
N TYR A 204 1.61 -13.75 -16.31
CA TYR A 204 0.48 -14.67 -16.62
C TYR A 204 0.80 -15.56 -17.81
N ASP A 205 1.41 -15.05 -18.86
CA ASP A 205 1.85 -15.84 -20.02
C ASP A 205 2.88 -16.90 -19.61
N LYS A 206 3.89 -16.52 -18.80
CA LYS A 206 4.87 -17.48 -18.26
C LYS A 206 4.20 -18.58 -17.45
N MET A 207 3.27 -18.21 -16.57
CA MET A 207 2.54 -19.16 -15.73
C MET A 207 1.66 -20.07 -16.58
N ALA A 208 0.93 -19.52 -17.56
CA ALA A 208 0.11 -20.29 -18.48
C ALA A 208 0.93 -21.30 -19.29
N LYS A 209 2.14 -20.91 -19.72
CA LYS A 209 3.07 -21.82 -20.39
C LYS A 209 3.46 -22.99 -19.49
N ILE A 210 3.92 -22.70 -18.26
CA ILE A 210 4.31 -23.73 -17.30
C ILE A 210 3.15 -24.70 -17.00
N ILE A 211 1.93 -24.18 -16.83
CA ILE A 211 0.74 -25.01 -16.58
C ILE A 211 0.49 -25.93 -17.77
N ARG A 212 0.50 -25.40 -19.01
CA ARG A 212 0.27 -26.21 -20.21
C ARG A 212 1.33 -27.27 -20.44
N GLU A 213 2.57 -27.02 -20.07
CA GLU A 213 3.68 -27.96 -20.24
C GLU A 213 3.69 -29.07 -19.18
N ASN A 214 3.04 -28.87 -18.03
CA ASN A 214 3.12 -29.79 -16.89
C ASN A 214 1.78 -30.44 -16.48
N LEU A 215 0.66 -30.05 -17.08
CA LEU A 215 -0.66 -30.62 -16.79
C LEU A 215 -1.29 -31.20 -18.06
N ASP A 216 -2.08 -32.25 -17.89
CA ASP A 216 -2.94 -32.79 -18.96
C ASP A 216 -4.12 -31.84 -19.19
N MET A 217 -3.89 -30.86 -20.11
CA MET A 217 -4.88 -29.84 -20.43
C MET A 217 -6.12 -30.44 -21.09
N ASP A 218 -6.00 -31.51 -21.86
CA ASP A 218 -7.13 -32.18 -22.51
C ASP A 218 -8.05 -32.82 -21.46
N MET A 219 -7.46 -33.42 -20.43
CA MET A 219 -8.24 -33.95 -19.30
C MET A 219 -8.96 -32.84 -18.53
N ILE A 220 -8.27 -31.71 -18.27
CA ILE A 220 -8.85 -30.54 -17.59
C ILE A 220 -10.04 -30.01 -18.39
N TYR A 221 -9.92 -29.81 -19.70
CA TYR A 221 -11.00 -29.32 -20.54
C TYR A 221 -12.18 -30.30 -20.60
N ARG A 222 -11.93 -31.62 -20.65
CA ARG A 222 -12.99 -32.64 -20.56
C ARG A 222 -13.78 -32.55 -19.26
N ILE A 223 -13.09 -32.36 -18.14
CA ILE A 223 -13.73 -32.16 -16.83
C ILE A 223 -14.59 -30.88 -16.81
N LEU A 224 -14.05 -29.78 -17.32
CA LEU A 224 -14.76 -28.49 -17.37
C LEU A 224 -16.01 -28.54 -18.26
N GLU A 225 -15.92 -29.25 -19.38
CA GLU A 225 -17.04 -29.41 -20.33
C GLU A 225 -18.05 -30.50 -19.87
N ARG A 226 -17.85 -31.09 -18.69
CA ARG A 226 -18.64 -32.21 -18.15
C ARG A 226 -18.77 -33.39 -19.12
N LYS A 227 -17.81 -33.57 -19.99
CA LYS A 227 -17.69 -34.77 -20.85
C LYS A 227 -17.09 -35.89 -19.99
N ASP A 228 -17.78 -37.04 -19.92
CA ASP A 228 -17.38 -38.19 -19.12
C ASP A 228 -15.89 -38.51 -19.31
N VAL A 229 -15.14 -38.39 -18.23
CA VAL A 229 -13.77 -38.89 -18.17
C VAL A 229 -13.87 -40.40 -17.91
N LYS A 230 -13.73 -41.21 -18.95
CA LYS A 230 -13.60 -42.67 -18.85
C LYS A 230 -12.20 -43.04 -18.42
#